data_f22ef5ecad09598db945a8b30b30b6b2
#
_entry.id   f22ef5ecad09598db945a8b30b30b6b2
#
_cell.length_a   1.000
_cell.length_b   1.000
_cell.length_c   1.000
_cell.angle_alpha   90.00
_cell.angle_beta   90.00
_cell.angle_gamma   90.00
#
_symmetry.space_group_name_H-M   'P 1'
#
loop_
_entity.id
_entity.type
_entity.pdbx_description
1 polymer ?
#
loop_
_entity_poly.entity_id
_entity_poly.type
_entity_poly.pdbx_seq_one_letter_code
_entity_poly.pdbx_strand_id
1 'polypeptide(L)'
;VGAKTGSLNLLLYSVFRIGSPTDNISWQAYRDIADSDDVAWAIPISLGDSHEGYRVVGTTQAFFEHFSFGKKRNLAFFEGEAFERTFDAVLGSEVASALGYSVGTEIILAHGLASTSFTKHDNQPFVVVGILAPTGTPVDQTIHVRLEGIEAMHAGGSTVPIGAFAP
;
A
#
# COMPACT_ATOMS: atom_id res chain seq x y z
N VAL A 1 -4.70 6.81 -13.35
CA VAL A 1 -5.85 7.65 -12.97
C VAL A 1 -5.72 8.01 -11.50
N GLY A 2 -6.20 9.17 -11.10
CA GLY A 2 -6.17 9.65 -9.72
C GLY A 2 -7.04 10.88 -9.56
N ALA A 3 -7.14 11.41 -8.32
CA ALA A 3 -7.86 12.65 -8.05
C ALA A 3 -7.31 13.82 -8.86
N LYS A 4 -8.10 14.90 -9.00
CA LYS A 4 -7.71 16.10 -9.76
C LYS A 4 -6.45 16.75 -9.18
N THR A 5 -5.31 16.36 -9.73
CA THR A 5 -3.99 16.92 -9.44
C THR A 5 -3.18 16.93 -10.74
N GLY A 6 -2.03 17.58 -10.76
CA GLY A 6 -1.18 17.56 -11.95
C GLY A 6 -0.64 16.16 -12.27
N SER A 7 -0.46 15.83 -13.54
CA SER A 7 0.09 14.55 -13.99
C SER A 7 1.44 14.22 -13.34
N LEU A 8 2.27 15.24 -13.09
CA LEU A 8 3.54 15.06 -12.38
C LEU A 8 3.30 14.61 -10.93
N ASN A 9 2.35 15.19 -10.21
CA ASN A 9 2.03 14.78 -8.84
C ASN A 9 1.52 13.35 -8.80
N LEU A 10 0.65 12.97 -9.73
CA LEU A 10 0.19 11.57 -9.83
C LEU A 10 1.35 10.60 -10.06
N LEU A 11 2.30 10.95 -10.91
CA LEU A 11 3.49 10.15 -11.15
C LEU A 11 4.37 10.05 -9.89
N LEU A 12 4.60 11.16 -9.20
CA LEU A 12 5.37 11.18 -7.96
C LEU A 12 4.74 10.30 -6.88
N TYR A 13 3.41 10.35 -6.71
CA TYR A 13 2.71 9.54 -5.71
C TYR A 13 2.66 8.06 -6.09
N SER A 14 2.24 7.75 -7.32
CA SER A 14 1.94 6.38 -7.72
C SER A 14 3.18 5.55 -8.03
N VAL A 15 4.25 6.16 -8.56
CA VAL A 15 5.46 5.45 -8.98
C VAL A 15 6.59 5.66 -7.98
N PHE A 16 6.89 6.91 -7.65
CA PHE A 16 8.05 7.22 -6.80
C PHE A 16 7.74 7.21 -5.30
N ARG A 17 6.47 7.13 -4.92
CA ARG A 17 6.02 7.15 -3.51
C ARG A 17 6.44 8.44 -2.78
N ILE A 18 6.59 9.56 -3.51
CA ILE A 18 7.01 10.86 -2.99
C ILE A 18 5.79 11.79 -2.84
N GLY A 19 5.73 12.52 -1.72
CA GLY A 19 4.65 13.45 -1.40
C GLY A 19 3.46 12.76 -0.72
N SER A 20 2.36 13.49 -0.54
CA SER A 20 1.11 12.99 -0.01
C SER A 20 -0.03 13.45 -0.92
N PRO A 21 -0.98 12.57 -1.26
CA PRO A 21 -2.14 12.97 -2.05
C PRO A 21 -2.97 13.99 -1.28
N THR A 22 -3.42 15.04 -1.95
CA THR A 22 -4.31 16.06 -1.38
C THR A 22 -5.77 15.68 -1.50
N ASP A 23 -6.09 14.82 -2.47
CA ASP A 23 -7.43 14.33 -2.77
C ASP A 23 -7.38 12.85 -3.13
N ASN A 24 -8.48 12.15 -2.88
CA ASN A 24 -8.68 10.75 -3.23
C ASN A 24 -9.75 10.61 -4.31
N ILE A 25 -9.68 9.53 -5.08
CA ILE A 25 -10.82 9.09 -5.89
C ILE A 25 -11.76 8.26 -5.01
N SER A 26 -13.07 8.34 -5.26
CA SER A 26 -14.02 7.48 -4.58
C SER A 26 -13.88 6.03 -5.03
N TRP A 27 -14.29 5.09 -4.17
CA TRP A 27 -14.33 3.67 -4.53
C TRP A 27 -15.24 3.40 -5.75
N GLN A 28 -16.37 4.14 -5.81
CA GLN A 28 -17.24 4.04 -6.97
C GLN A 28 -16.55 4.46 -8.28
N ALA A 29 -15.81 5.58 -8.26
CA ALA A 29 -15.05 6.02 -9.44
C ALA A 29 -13.95 5.03 -9.82
N TYR A 30 -13.31 4.36 -8.85
CA TYR A 30 -12.38 3.28 -9.12
C TYR A 30 -13.09 2.11 -9.81
N ARG A 31 -14.24 1.66 -9.29
CA ARG A 31 -15.00 0.56 -9.86
C ARG A 31 -15.51 0.87 -11.27
N ASP A 32 -16.04 2.06 -11.50
CA ASP A 32 -16.50 2.50 -12.82
C ASP A 32 -15.39 2.39 -13.88
N ILE A 33 -14.13 2.63 -13.46
CA ILE A 33 -12.97 2.49 -14.34
C ILE A 33 -12.57 1.02 -14.46
N ALA A 34 -12.46 0.30 -13.35
CA ALA A 34 -12.01 -1.08 -13.33
C ALA A 34 -12.95 -2.04 -14.07
N ASP A 35 -14.25 -1.77 -13.99
CA ASP A 35 -15.31 -2.57 -14.61
C ASP A 35 -15.59 -2.17 -16.08
N SER A 36 -14.85 -1.19 -16.63
CA SER A 36 -14.99 -0.79 -18.04
C SER A 36 -14.44 -1.85 -18.99
N ASP A 37 -15.15 -2.13 -20.08
CA ASP A 37 -14.74 -3.09 -21.12
C ASP A 37 -13.38 -2.77 -21.76
N ASP A 38 -12.93 -1.52 -21.67
CA ASP A 38 -11.64 -1.06 -22.21
C ASP A 38 -10.48 -1.28 -21.23
N VAL A 39 -10.74 -1.73 -20.00
CA VAL A 39 -9.73 -1.91 -18.95
C VAL A 39 -9.50 -3.38 -18.65
N ALA A 40 -8.33 -3.88 -19.00
CA ALA A 40 -7.96 -5.27 -18.77
C ALA A 40 -7.71 -5.60 -17.27
N TRP A 41 -7.17 -4.64 -16.54
CA TRP A 41 -6.94 -4.73 -15.09
C TRP A 41 -6.71 -3.35 -14.47
N ALA A 42 -6.99 -3.23 -13.19
CA ALA A 42 -6.73 -2.02 -12.43
C ALA A 42 -6.14 -2.37 -11.05
N ILE A 43 -5.18 -1.59 -10.62
CA ILE A 43 -4.54 -1.74 -9.31
C ILE A 43 -4.85 -0.48 -8.48
N PRO A 44 -5.67 -0.59 -7.43
CA PRO A 44 -5.89 0.53 -6.53
C PRO A 44 -4.65 0.73 -5.66
N ILE A 45 -4.33 2.00 -5.37
CA ILE A 45 -3.22 2.39 -4.50
C ILE A 45 -3.71 3.43 -3.52
N SER A 46 -3.60 3.14 -2.23
CA SER A 46 -3.79 4.07 -1.12
C SER A 46 -2.45 4.40 -0.49
N LEU A 47 -2.21 5.68 -0.24
CA LEU A 47 -0.99 6.21 0.37
C LEU A 47 -1.38 7.14 1.52
N GLY A 48 -0.68 7.06 2.63
CA GLY A 48 -0.95 7.95 3.77
C GLY A 48 -0.33 7.44 5.07
N ASP A 49 -0.10 6.16 5.15
CA ASP A 49 0.46 5.51 6.33
C ASP A 49 1.95 5.23 6.18
N SER A 50 2.59 4.95 7.31
CA SER A 50 4.01 4.61 7.39
C SER A 50 4.28 3.63 8.54
N HIS A 51 5.46 3.00 8.48
CA HIS A 51 6.03 2.24 9.58
C HIS A 51 7.54 2.47 9.60
N GLU A 52 8.08 2.89 10.75
CA GLU A 52 9.51 3.16 10.92
C GLU A 52 10.13 4.04 9.81
N GLY A 53 9.36 5.02 9.32
CA GLY A 53 9.77 5.93 8.25
C GLY A 53 9.60 5.40 6.83
N TYR A 54 9.24 4.14 6.65
CA TYR A 54 8.90 3.56 5.36
C TYR A 54 7.44 3.78 5.01
N ARG A 55 7.16 4.01 3.73
CA ARG A 55 5.79 4.19 3.27
C ARG A 55 5.03 2.88 3.24
N VAL A 56 3.77 2.98 3.63
CA VAL A 56 2.79 1.91 3.49
C VAL A 56 1.92 2.19 2.27
N VAL A 57 1.70 1.17 1.47
CA VAL A 57 0.82 1.16 0.30
C VAL A 57 -0.31 0.17 0.55
N GLY A 58 -1.52 0.69 0.68
CA GLY A 58 -2.73 -0.12 0.61
C GLY A 58 -3.04 -0.47 -0.84
N THR A 59 -3.20 -1.76 -1.14
CA THR A 59 -3.47 -2.24 -2.50
C THR A 59 -4.21 -3.58 -2.48
N THR A 60 -4.35 -4.21 -3.63
CA THR A 60 -4.96 -5.53 -3.79
C THR A 60 -3.94 -6.54 -4.29
N GLN A 61 -4.31 -7.81 -4.31
CA GLN A 61 -3.49 -8.91 -4.82
C GLN A 61 -3.08 -8.72 -6.29
N ALA A 62 -3.91 -8.01 -7.08
CA ALA A 62 -3.61 -7.62 -8.45
C ALA A 62 -2.29 -6.85 -8.61
N PHE A 63 -1.80 -6.20 -7.53
CA PHE A 63 -0.49 -5.55 -7.54
C PHE A 63 0.63 -6.56 -7.81
N PHE A 64 0.64 -7.71 -7.15
CA PHE A 64 1.68 -8.72 -7.32
C PHE A 64 1.56 -9.48 -8.64
N GLU A 65 0.36 -9.57 -9.19
CA GLU A 65 0.09 -10.26 -10.45
C GLU A 65 0.45 -9.41 -11.68
N HIS A 66 0.19 -8.09 -11.63
CA HIS A 66 0.27 -7.23 -12.82
C HIS A 66 1.40 -6.21 -12.78
N PHE A 67 1.93 -5.87 -11.58
CA PHE A 67 3.05 -4.94 -11.52
C PHE A 67 4.29 -5.53 -12.17
N SER A 68 4.87 -4.76 -13.08
CA SER A 68 6.12 -5.14 -13.73
C SER A 68 7.10 -3.98 -13.77
N PHE A 69 8.39 -4.27 -13.78
CA PHE A 69 9.46 -3.29 -13.75
C PHE A 69 10.58 -3.63 -14.76
N GLY A 70 11.41 -2.64 -15.06
CA GLY A 70 12.50 -2.81 -16.00
C GLY A 70 12.01 -3.32 -17.37
N LYS A 71 12.56 -4.44 -17.83
CA LYS A 71 12.18 -5.10 -19.10
C LYS A 71 11.01 -6.06 -18.89
N LYS A 72 9.89 -5.59 -18.34
CA LYS A 72 8.67 -6.38 -18.04
C LYS A 72 8.93 -7.59 -17.13
N ARG A 73 9.78 -7.44 -16.12
CA ARG A 73 9.97 -8.45 -15.09
C ARG A 73 8.83 -8.33 -14.07
N ASN A 74 8.26 -9.45 -13.70
CA ASN A 74 7.25 -9.53 -12.65
C ASN A 74 7.90 -9.50 -11.27
N LEU A 75 7.12 -9.13 -10.24
CA LEU A 75 7.54 -9.28 -8.86
C LEU A 75 7.76 -10.75 -8.53
N ALA A 76 8.75 -11.01 -7.71
CA ALA A 76 9.03 -12.34 -7.15
C ALA A 76 9.16 -12.22 -5.63
N PHE A 77 8.81 -13.27 -4.92
CA PHE A 77 9.01 -13.35 -3.48
C PHE A 77 10.39 -13.96 -3.20
N PHE A 78 11.13 -13.31 -2.30
CA PHE A 78 12.34 -13.87 -1.72
C PHE A 78 11.98 -14.88 -0.62
N GLU A 79 10.95 -14.56 0.17
CA GLU A 79 10.43 -15.39 1.25
C GLU A 79 8.91 -15.20 1.37
N GLY A 80 8.18 -16.25 1.72
CA GLY A 80 6.74 -16.20 1.91
C GLY A 80 5.94 -16.01 0.61
N GLU A 81 4.81 -15.34 0.72
CA GLU A 81 3.83 -15.21 -0.35
C GLU A 81 3.06 -13.89 -0.31
N ALA A 82 2.16 -13.67 -1.27
CA ALA A 82 1.27 -12.52 -1.29
C ALA A 82 0.28 -12.58 -0.11
N PHE A 83 -0.22 -11.43 0.31
CA PHE A 83 -1.19 -11.34 1.40
C PHE A 83 -2.55 -11.96 0.99
N GLU A 84 -3.17 -12.67 1.93
CA GLU A 84 -4.51 -13.24 1.79
C GLU A 84 -5.49 -12.66 2.81
N ARG A 85 -5.04 -12.46 4.06
CA ARG A 85 -5.85 -11.96 5.17
C ARG A 85 -5.78 -10.45 5.27
N THR A 86 -6.78 -9.85 5.91
CA THR A 86 -6.95 -8.40 6.05
C THR A 86 -5.71 -7.70 6.62
N PHE A 87 -5.07 -8.29 7.62
CA PHE A 87 -3.90 -7.71 8.31
C PHE A 87 -2.58 -8.38 7.92
N ASP A 88 -2.49 -8.96 6.75
CA ASP A 88 -1.23 -9.42 6.19
C ASP A 88 -0.45 -8.24 5.58
N ALA A 89 0.88 -8.30 5.68
CA ALA A 89 1.80 -7.34 5.07
C ALA A 89 2.86 -8.05 4.22
N VAL A 90 3.24 -7.42 3.12
CA VAL A 90 4.36 -7.83 2.27
C VAL A 90 5.38 -6.70 2.23
N LEU A 91 6.63 -7.01 2.57
CA LEU A 91 7.71 -6.05 2.63
C LEU A 91 8.50 -5.98 1.32
N GLY A 92 8.92 -4.80 0.94
CA GLY A 92 10.01 -4.62 -0.01
C GLY A 92 11.35 -5.10 0.58
N SER A 93 12.27 -5.50 -0.28
CA SER A 93 13.55 -6.09 0.12
C SER A 93 14.40 -5.19 1.02
N GLU A 94 14.44 -3.88 0.75
CA GLU A 94 15.20 -2.92 1.58
C GLU A 94 14.56 -2.72 2.94
N VAL A 95 13.22 -2.68 3.03
CA VAL A 95 12.50 -2.59 4.31
C VAL A 95 12.85 -3.76 5.20
N ALA A 96 12.72 -4.99 4.69
CA ALA A 96 13.01 -6.20 5.46
C ALA A 96 14.47 -6.23 5.93
N SER A 97 15.41 -5.90 5.05
CA SER A 97 16.84 -5.87 5.36
C SER A 97 17.20 -4.80 6.38
N ALA A 98 16.70 -3.57 6.20
CA ALA A 98 17.06 -2.43 7.06
C ALA A 98 16.50 -2.55 8.47
N LEU A 99 15.26 -3.11 8.61
CA LEU A 99 14.60 -3.28 9.90
C LEU A 99 14.89 -4.65 10.54
N GLY A 100 15.53 -5.56 9.82
CA GLY A 100 15.79 -6.93 10.30
C GLY A 100 14.52 -7.77 10.46
N TYR A 101 13.51 -7.55 9.60
CA TYR A 101 12.24 -8.24 9.67
C TYR A 101 12.23 -9.50 8.81
N SER A 102 11.48 -10.50 9.26
CA SER A 102 11.24 -11.78 8.60
C SER A 102 9.74 -12.08 8.55
N VAL A 103 9.37 -13.09 7.80
CA VAL A 103 7.99 -13.62 7.81
C VAL A 103 7.61 -14.01 9.23
N GLY A 104 6.40 -13.61 9.63
CA GLY A 104 5.89 -13.74 11.00
C GLY A 104 6.11 -12.53 11.91
N THR A 105 6.90 -11.52 11.50
CA THR A 105 7.07 -10.28 12.26
C THR A 105 5.75 -9.51 12.31
N GLU A 106 5.38 -9.01 13.48
CA GLU A 106 4.24 -8.10 13.65
C GLU A 106 4.70 -6.65 13.52
N ILE A 107 3.95 -5.85 12.76
CA ILE A 107 4.22 -4.43 12.54
C ILE A 107 2.99 -3.59 12.86
N ILE A 108 3.21 -2.40 13.41
CA ILE A 108 2.16 -1.43 13.72
C ILE A 108 2.30 -0.24 12.77
N LEU A 109 1.22 0.11 12.07
CA LEU A 109 1.22 1.24 11.17
C LEU A 109 0.88 2.53 11.90
N ALA A 110 1.39 3.64 11.38
CA ALA A 110 1.14 4.98 11.87
C ALA A 110 0.72 5.91 10.73
N HIS A 111 -0.10 6.91 11.05
CA HIS A 111 -0.47 7.94 10.08
C HIS A 111 0.69 8.90 9.81
N GLY A 112 0.95 9.17 8.53
CA GLY A 112 1.97 10.10 8.09
C GLY A 112 3.38 9.52 8.16
N LEU A 113 4.38 10.33 7.75
CA LEU A 113 5.80 9.95 7.71
C LEU A 113 6.58 10.35 8.97
N ALA A 114 5.97 11.09 9.88
CA ALA A 114 6.65 11.55 11.08
C ALA A 114 6.75 10.43 12.11
N SER A 115 7.95 10.16 12.57
CA SER A 115 8.24 9.21 13.66
C SER A 115 7.59 9.58 15.01
N THR A 116 6.95 10.73 15.07
CA THR A 116 6.22 11.30 16.22
C THR A 116 4.70 11.30 16.04
N SER A 117 4.16 10.54 15.12
CA SER A 117 2.70 10.40 15.02
C SER A 117 2.17 9.69 16.26
N PHE A 118 1.51 10.46 17.13
CA PHE A 118 0.99 9.99 18.43
C PHE A 118 -0.24 9.09 18.34
N THR A 119 -0.73 8.82 17.13
CA THR A 119 -1.87 7.94 16.89
C THR A 119 -1.36 6.59 16.41
N LYS A 120 -0.82 5.80 17.34
CA LYS A 120 -0.56 4.39 17.09
C LYS A 120 -1.89 3.65 17.21
N HIS A 121 -2.22 2.87 16.20
CA HIS A 121 -3.33 1.92 16.26
C HIS A 121 -2.86 0.64 16.96
N ASP A 122 -2.63 0.72 18.28
CA ASP A 122 -2.01 -0.33 19.09
C ASP A 122 -2.81 -1.65 19.13
N ASN A 123 -4.01 -1.67 18.54
CA ASN A 123 -4.94 -2.78 18.70
C ASN A 123 -4.99 -3.78 17.54
N GLN A 124 -4.29 -3.51 16.42
CA GLN A 124 -4.35 -4.40 15.25
C GLN A 124 -3.01 -4.43 14.51
N PRO A 125 -2.09 -5.30 14.92
CA PRO A 125 -0.84 -5.49 14.20
C PRO A 125 -1.08 -6.14 12.82
N PHE A 126 -0.28 -5.75 11.85
CA PHE A 126 -0.14 -6.48 10.60
C PHE A 126 0.95 -7.52 10.72
N VAL A 127 0.76 -8.67 10.11
CA VAL A 127 1.74 -9.77 10.12
C VAL A 127 2.44 -9.83 8.78
N VAL A 128 3.76 -9.80 8.80
CA VAL A 128 4.57 -10.00 7.60
C VAL A 128 4.40 -11.43 7.09
N VAL A 129 3.84 -11.60 5.90
CA VAL A 129 3.63 -12.91 5.26
C VAL A 129 4.53 -13.14 4.07
N GLY A 130 5.14 -12.07 3.53
CA GLY A 130 6.06 -12.18 2.40
C GLY A 130 7.06 -11.05 2.34
N ILE A 131 8.19 -11.33 1.71
CA ILE A 131 9.27 -10.38 1.42
C ILE A 131 9.56 -10.48 -0.07
N LEU A 132 9.53 -9.35 -0.77
CA LEU A 132 9.81 -9.29 -2.19
C LEU A 132 11.32 -9.42 -2.47
N ALA A 133 11.65 -10.04 -3.57
CA ALA A 133 13.00 -10.02 -4.11
C ALA A 133 13.35 -8.58 -4.58
N PRO A 134 14.64 -8.18 -4.56
CA PRO A 134 15.06 -6.85 -4.98
C PRO A 134 14.64 -6.51 -6.41
N THR A 135 14.08 -5.33 -6.60
CA THR A 135 13.62 -4.83 -7.89
C THR A 135 14.48 -3.69 -8.44
N GLY A 136 15.17 -2.95 -7.58
CA GLY A 136 15.86 -1.70 -7.91
C GLY A 136 14.87 -0.54 -8.17
N THR A 137 13.66 -0.61 -7.60
CA THR A 137 12.62 0.39 -7.74
C THR A 137 12.11 0.83 -6.35
N PRO A 138 11.27 1.88 -6.24
CA PRO A 138 10.68 2.27 -4.96
C PRO A 138 9.87 1.18 -4.25
N VAL A 139 9.52 0.09 -4.92
CA VAL A 139 8.89 -1.09 -4.32
C VAL A 139 9.76 -1.69 -3.22
N ASP A 140 11.08 -1.65 -3.38
CA ASP A 140 12.02 -2.19 -2.39
C ASP A 140 11.95 -1.48 -1.04
N GLN A 141 11.55 -0.20 -1.05
CA GLN A 141 11.41 0.66 0.14
C GLN A 141 9.95 0.80 0.60
N THR A 142 9.07 -0.09 0.20
CA THR A 142 7.63 0.03 0.45
C THR A 142 7.10 -1.18 1.23
N ILE A 143 6.18 -0.94 2.14
CA ILE A 143 5.37 -1.95 2.80
C ILE A 143 4.03 -2.02 2.09
N HIS A 144 3.62 -3.20 1.65
CA HIS A 144 2.34 -3.41 0.97
C HIS A 144 1.38 -4.12 1.91
N VAL A 145 0.16 -3.61 2.02
CA VAL A 145 -0.91 -4.18 2.83
C VAL A 145 -2.22 -4.19 2.03
N ARG A 146 -3.18 -4.96 2.49
CA ARG A 146 -4.51 -4.94 1.87
C ARG A 146 -5.23 -3.62 2.15
N LEU A 147 -5.98 -3.12 1.15
CA LEU A 147 -6.84 -1.94 1.33
C LEU A 147 -7.82 -2.11 2.47
N GLU A 148 -8.43 -3.30 2.59
CA GLU A 148 -9.37 -3.63 3.67
C GLU A 148 -8.72 -3.53 5.05
N GLY A 149 -7.41 -3.81 5.17
CA GLY A 149 -6.65 -3.63 6.41
C GLY A 149 -6.50 -2.17 6.79
N ILE A 150 -6.23 -1.30 5.81
CA ILE A 150 -6.19 0.16 6.01
C ILE A 150 -7.56 0.67 6.47
N GLU A 151 -8.64 0.24 5.80
CA GLU A 151 -10.00 0.64 6.18
C GLU A 151 -10.36 0.18 7.59
N ALA A 152 -10.10 -1.07 7.92
CA ALA A 152 -10.39 -1.63 9.24
C ALA A 152 -9.62 -0.90 10.36
N MET A 153 -8.37 -0.52 10.09
CA MET A 153 -7.55 0.27 11.00
C MET A 153 -8.16 1.66 11.25
N HIS A 154 -8.68 2.32 10.22
CA HIS A 154 -9.31 3.63 10.32
C HIS A 154 -10.71 3.59 10.93
N ALA A 155 -11.48 2.53 10.71
CA ALA A 155 -12.82 2.36 11.27
C ALA A 155 -12.80 2.16 12.80
N GLY A 156 -11.72 1.65 13.36
CA GLY A 156 -11.51 1.47 14.80
C GLY A 156 -11.17 2.75 15.57
N GLY A 157 -10.75 3.82 14.89
CA GLY A 157 -10.47 5.15 15.46
C GLY A 157 -11.60 6.13 15.13
N SER A 158 -12.33 6.59 16.15
CA SER A 158 -13.45 7.54 15.99
C SER A 158 -13.08 8.76 15.14
N THR A 159 -13.95 9.06 14.17
CA THR A 159 -14.10 10.33 13.43
C THR A 159 -13.00 10.70 12.42
N VAL A 160 -12.98 10.03 11.29
CA VAL A 160 -12.63 10.67 10.02
C VAL A 160 -13.82 10.46 9.08
N PRO A 161 -14.33 11.48 8.38
CA PRO A 161 -15.42 11.28 7.43
C PRO A 161 -14.87 10.43 6.27
N ILE A 162 -15.24 9.14 6.29
CA ILE A 162 -14.95 8.20 5.22
C ILE A 162 -15.86 8.57 4.05
N GLY A 163 -15.38 9.40 3.17
CA GLY A 163 -16.03 9.72 1.90
C GLY A 163 -15.58 8.83 0.75
N ALA A 164 -14.98 7.67 1.01
CA ALA A 164 -14.36 6.92 -0.05
C ALA A 164 -14.83 5.48 -0.26
N PHE A 165 -15.40 4.82 0.76
CA PHE A 165 -15.63 3.37 0.66
C PHE A 165 -16.91 2.97 1.38
N ALA A 166 -18.08 3.44 0.92
CA ALA A 166 -19.36 2.80 1.23
C ALA A 166 -19.78 1.91 0.05
N PRO A 167 -20.34 0.71 0.32
CA PRO A 167 -20.75 -0.23 -0.70
C PRO A 167 -21.83 0.31 -1.65
#